data_fe8988bc8a9171546dcc2bb43b881b6b
#
_entry.id   fe8988bc8a9171546dcc2bb43b881b6b
#
_cell.length_a   1.000
_cell.length_b   1.000
_cell.length_c   1.000
_cell.angle_alpha   90.00
_cell.angle_beta   90.00
_cell.angle_gamma   90.00
#
_symmetry.space_group_name_H-M   'P 1'
#
loop_
_entity.id
_entity.type
_entity.pdbx_description
1 polymer ?
#
loop_
_entity_poly.entity_id
_entity_poly.type
_entity_poly.pdbx_seq_one_letter_code
_entity_poly.pdbx_strand_id
1 'polypeptide(L)'
;MKKFSLMGLNVSFAIVVSAGLILLPTSVGWAQEKCKRSGTYLAQDSKYTEQHVIDVGDVPGHQVRLLELHRTPSNSKPNCEGLKVVDSWTRGYSDYTNLNGRAWGYGVDTLENGDKIFAQWSGTTQTTFSSDGTKKTLYTGVTTFTGGTGKYRGVRGMSRVTSDFDPKTGFNETRWEDEYWIEN
;
A
#
# COMPACT_ATOMS: atom_id res chain seq x y z
N MET A 1 18.84 47.25 -90.99
CA MET A 1 17.80 46.78 -90.08
C MET A 1 18.25 45.39 -89.61
N LYS A 2 18.81 45.28 -88.38
CA LYS A 2 19.30 43.98 -87.78
C LYS A 2 18.27 43.50 -86.76
N LYS A 3 17.75 42.28 -86.93
CA LYS A 3 16.87 41.60 -85.97
C LYS A 3 17.74 40.96 -84.94
N PHE A 4 17.52 41.32 -83.66
CA PHE A 4 18.04 40.59 -82.53
C PHE A 4 17.05 39.52 -82.12
N SER A 5 17.54 38.26 -82.05
CA SER A 5 16.83 37.11 -81.53
C SER A 5 17.15 36.96 -80.06
N LEU A 6 16.15 36.99 -79.17
CA LEU A 6 16.30 36.67 -77.77
C LEU A 6 16.16 35.17 -77.57
N MET A 7 17.25 34.59 -77.08
CA MET A 7 17.31 33.19 -76.65
C MET A 7 16.82 33.10 -75.18
N GLY A 8 15.71 32.46 -75.00
CA GLY A 8 15.14 32.25 -73.66
C GLY A 8 15.84 31.11 -72.90
N LEU A 9 16.36 31.45 -71.76
CA LEU A 9 17.04 30.50 -70.85
C LEU A 9 15.97 29.95 -69.89
N ASN A 10 15.59 28.69 -70.08
CA ASN A 10 14.71 27.97 -69.15
C ASN A 10 15.54 27.41 -67.99
N VAL A 11 15.39 28.05 -66.80
CA VAL A 11 15.97 27.52 -65.56
C VAL A 11 14.92 26.64 -64.88
N SER A 12 15.09 25.34 -64.93
CA SER A 12 14.28 24.39 -64.14
C SER A 12 14.76 24.32 -62.72
N PHE A 13 13.99 24.84 -61.77
CA PHE A 13 14.22 24.67 -60.34
C PHE A 13 13.74 23.29 -59.91
N ALA A 14 14.65 22.37 -59.60
CA ALA A 14 14.32 21.11 -58.98
C ALA A 14 14.20 21.34 -57.45
N ILE A 15 13.00 21.23 -56.89
CA ILE A 15 12.74 21.26 -55.46
C ILE A 15 13.03 19.85 -54.91
N VAL A 16 14.14 19.68 -54.20
CA VAL A 16 14.46 18.48 -53.46
C VAL A 16 13.71 18.57 -52.13
N VAL A 17 12.60 17.85 -52.03
CA VAL A 17 11.89 17.67 -50.73
C VAL A 17 12.60 16.56 -49.99
N SER A 18 13.52 16.91 -49.06
CA SER A 18 14.09 15.98 -48.13
C SER A 18 13.06 15.65 -47.04
N ALA A 19 12.41 14.49 -47.14
CA ALA A 19 11.60 13.94 -46.06
C ALA A 19 12.48 13.54 -44.88
N GLY A 20 12.65 14.47 -43.94
CA GLY A 20 13.30 14.19 -42.65
C GLY A 20 12.45 13.22 -41.85
N LEU A 21 12.88 11.96 -41.73
CA LEU A 21 12.26 10.98 -40.84
C LEU A 21 12.56 11.39 -39.40
N ILE A 22 11.61 12.05 -38.73
CA ILE A 22 11.69 12.35 -37.30
C ILE A 22 11.48 11.06 -36.55
N LEU A 23 12.55 10.37 -36.14
CA LEU A 23 12.51 9.29 -35.17
C LEU A 23 12.16 9.90 -33.80
N LEU A 24 10.89 9.92 -33.45
CA LEU A 24 10.46 10.21 -32.09
C LEU A 24 10.99 9.07 -31.18
N PRO A 25 11.74 9.38 -30.12
CA PRO A 25 12.13 8.35 -29.17
C PRO A 25 10.83 7.85 -28.53
N THR A 26 10.42 6.61 -28.86
CA THR A 26 9.41 5.91 -28.09
C THR A 26 10.04 5.63 -26.74
N SER A 27 9.73 6.46 -25.74
CA SER A 27 9.98 6.12 -24.35
C SER A 27 9.16 4.87 -24.05
N VAL A 28 9.79 3.70 -24.14
CA VAL A 28 9.25 2.47 -23.61
C VAL A 28 9.18 2.70 -22.11
N GLY A 29 8.02 3.14 -21.64
CA GLY A 29 7.74 3.19 -20.21
C GLY A 29 7.87 1.77 -19.69
N TRP A 30 8.96 1.44 -19.04
CA TRP A 30 9.12 0.20 -18.31
C TRP A 30 8.02 0.19 -17.26
N ALA A 31 7.00 -0.64 -17.45
CA ALA A 31 6.02 -0.88 -16.42
C ALA A 31 6.78 -1.39 -15.20
N GLN A 32 6.81 -0.61 -14.14
CA GLN A 32 7.52 -0.98 -12.93
C GLN A 32 6.94 -2.29 -12.41
N GLU A 33 7.78 -3.31 -12.28
CA GLU A 33 7.36 -4.63 -11.85
C GLU A 33 6.82 -4.53 -10.42
N LYS A 34 5.55 -4.94 -10.26
CA LYS A 34 4.87 -4.90 -8.97
C LYS A 34 5.08 -6.19 -8.23
N CYS A 35 5.56 -6.10 -7.02
CA CYS A 35 5.62 -7.22 -6.09
C CYS A 35 4.22 -7.53 -5.56
N LYS A 36 3.78 -8.77 -5.69
CA LYS A 36 2.53 -9.28 -5.11
C LYS A 36 2.85 -10.39 -4.14
N ARG A 37 2.33 -10.28 -2.93
CA ARG A 37 2.49 -11.28 -1.91
C ARG A 37 1.29 -11.29 -0.96
N SER A 38 1.13 -12.39 -0.21
CA SER A 38 0.11 -12.51 0.81
C SER A 38 0.64 -13.28 2.00
N GLY A 39 -0.01 -13.11 3.14
CA GLY A 39 0.36 -13.80 4.35
C GLY A 39 -0.63 -13.64 5.48
N THR A 40 -0.26 -14.20 6.62
CA THR A 40 -1.03 -14.11 7.84
C THR A 40 -0.10 -13.81 9.01
N TYR A 41 -0.42 -12.78 9.78
CA TYR A 41 0.10 -12.61 11.11
C TYR A 41 -0.75 -13.47 12.05
N LEU A 42 -0.15 -14.50 12.64
CA LEU A 42 -0.84 -15.45 13.51
C LEU A 42 -1.19 -14.77 14.85
N ALA A 43 -2.27 -15.21 15.47
CA ALA A 43 -2.69 -14.69 16.76
C ALA A 43 -1.61 -14.90 17.85
N GLN A 44 -0.91 -16.01 17.83
CA GLN A 44 0.18 -16.32 18.78
C GLN A 44 1.39 -15.40 18.64
N ASP A 45 1.60 -14.79 17.45
CA ASP A 45 2.69 -13.86 17.15
C ASP A 45 2.29 -12.40 17.43
N SER A 46 1.04 -12.15 17.85
CA SER A 46 0.44 -10.83 17.98
C SER A 46 0.10 -10.52 19.45
N LYS A 47 0.49 -9.33 19.92
CA LYS A 47 0.24 -8.89 21.30
C LYS A 47 -0.15 -7.42 21.34
N TYR A 48 -1.29 -7.11 21.96
CA TYR A 48 -1.59 -5.71 22.35
C TYR A 48 -0.66 -5.34 23.52
N THR A 49 0.18 -4.35 23.29
CA THR A 49 1.12 -3.82 24.30
C THR A 49 0.51 -2.67 25.05
N GLU A 50 -0.36 -1.89 24.37
CA GLU A 50 -1.06 -0.74 24.93
C GLU A 50 -2.50 -0.69 24.45
N GLN A 51 -3.44 -0.39 25.36
CA GLN A 51 -4.83 -0.11 25.03
C GLN A 51 -5.39 0.92 26.02
N HIS A 52 -5.77 2.09 25.53
CA HIS A 52 -6.45 3.12 26.31
C HIS A 52 -7.85 3.36 25.73
N VAL A 53 -8.86 3.15 26.52
CA VAL A 53 -10.28 3.23 26.11
C VAL A 53 -10.96 4.35 26.87
N ILE A 54 -11.70 5.17 26.16
CA ILE A 54 -12.52 6.26 26.70
C ILE A 54 -13.92 6.10 26.18
N ASP A 55 -14.91 6.06 27.10
CA ASP A 55 -16.32 6.13 26.75
C ASP A 55 -16.65 7.54 26.28
N VAL A 56 -17.31 7.67 25.13
CA VAL A 56 -17.70 8.99 24.58
C VAL A 56 -18.87 9.58 25.38
N GLY A 57 -19.76 8.73 25.91
CA GLY A 57 -20.85 9.13 26.78
C GLY A 57 -22.12 9.58 26.08
N ASP A 58 -22.20 9.48 24.76
CA ASP A 58 -23.39 9.83 23.95
C ASP A 58 -24.38 8.66 23.82
N VAL A 59 -23.90 7.48 23.47
CA VAL A 59 -24.69 6.25 23.38
C VAL A 59 -23.97 5.09 24.08
N PRO A 60 -24.69 4.10 24.64
CA PRO A 60 -24.08 2.96 25.29
C PRO A 60 -23.13 2.18 24.36
N GLY A 61 -21.91 1.92 24.82
CA GLY A 61 -20.89 1.17 24.09
C GLY A 61 -20.14 1.96 23.01
N HIS A 62 -20.34 3.29 22.94
CA HIS A 62 -19.54 4.16 22.08
C HIS A 62 -18.22 4.50 22.78
N GLN A 63 -17.12 4.07 22.18
CA GLN A 63 -15.78 4.17 22.73
C GLN A 63 -14.78 4.60 21.67
N VAL A 64 -13.89 5.52 22.04
CA VAL A 64 -12.66 5.77 21.33
C VAL A 64 -11.52 5.05 22.01
N ARG A 65 -10.60 4.50 21.22
CA ARG A 65 -9.46 3.73 21.71
C ARG A 65 -8.18 4.16 21.02
N LEU A 66 -7.12 4.30 21.81
CA LEU A 66 -5.73 4.26 21.35
C LEU A 66 -5.22 2.84 21.54
N LEU A 67 -4.52 2.28 20.56
CA LEU A 67 -3.96 0.94 20.64
C LEU A 67 -2.54 0.87 20.08
N GLU A 68 -1.76 -0.02 20.67
CA GLU A 68 -0.50 -0.49 20.13
C GLU A 68 -0.53 -2.02 20.06
N LEU A 69 -0.16 -2.56 18.89
CA LEU A 69 -0.10 -3.98 18.64
C LEU A 69 1.28 -4.32 18.08
N HIS A 70 1.99 -5.18 18.78
CA HIS A 70 3.29 -5.71 18.40
C HIS A 70 3.14 -7.11 17.82
N ARG A 71 3.87 -7.39 16.74
CA ARG A 71 3.93 -8.72 16.13
C ARG A 71 5.37 -9.14 15.86
N THR A 72 5.66 -10.40 16.17
CA THR A 72 6.94 -11.07 15.84
C THR A 72 6.61 -12.26 14.93
N PRO A 73 6.54 -12.06 13.60
CA PRO A 73 6.02 -13.07 12.68
C PRO A 73 6.90 -14.32 12.64
N SER A 74 6.41 -15.45 13.16
CA SER A 74 7.12 -16.74 13.14
C SER A 74 7.10 -17.42 11.77
N ASN A 75 6.12 -17.07 10.91
CA ASN A 75 5.89 -17.67 9.60
C ASN A 75 6.21 -16.72 8.43
N SER A 76 6.99 -15.66 8.68
CA SER A 76 7.33 -14.66 7.65
C SER A 76 8.06 -15.30 6.48
N LYS A 77 7.51 -15.07 5.26
CA LYS A 77 8.14 -15.45 4.00
C LYS A 77 8.95 -14.27 3.45
N PRO A 78 10.03 -14.53 2.69
CA PRO A 78 10.76 -13.48 2.02
C PRO A 78 9.84 -12.67 1.09
N ASN A 79 10.08 -11.38 1.01
CA ASN A 79 9.48 -10.51 0.03
C ASN A 79 10.19 -10.63 -1.34
N CYS A 80 9.82 -9.81 -2.34
CA CYS A 80 10.42 -9.87 -3.67
C CYS A 80 11.91 -9.47 -3.68
N GLU A 81 12.36 -8.75 -2.68
CA GLU A 81 13.77 -8.41 -2.46
C GLU A 81 14.53 -9.49 -1.65
N GLY A 82 13.87 -10.60 -1.31
CA GLY A 82 14.46 -11.71 -0.57
C GLY A 82 14.52 -11.54 0.95
N LEU A 83 13.90 -10.49 1.51
CA LEU A 83 13.97 -10.16 2.95
C LEU A 83 12.67 -10.51 3.68
N LYS A 84 12.80 -10.97 4.93
CA LYS A 84 11.67 -11.28 5.81
C LYS A 84 11.37 -10.12 6.75
N VAL A 85 10.10 -9.92 7.07
CA VAL A 85 9.68 -9.09 8.20
C VAL A 85 9.96 -9.88 9.48
N VAL A 86 10.68 -9.28 10.41
CA VAL A 86 11.04 -9.89 11.70
C VAL A 86 10.35 -9.23 12.87
N ASP A 87 9.87 -7.99 12.68
CA ASP A 87 9.21 -7.19 13.71
C ASP A 87 8.18 -6.27 13.05
N SER A 88 7.00 -6.12 13.65
CA SER A 88 5.91 -5.30 13.10
C SER A 88 5.15 -4.60 14.22
N TRP A 89 5.05 -3.27 14.10
CA TRP A 89 4.32 -2.42 15.03
C TRP A 89 3.14 -1.76 14.34
N THR A 90 1.97 -1.87 14.95
CA THR A 90 0.76 -1.18 14.53
C THR A 90 0.31 -0.27 15.67
N ARG A 91 0.17 1.03 15.38
CA ARG A 91 -0.33 2.04 16.33
C ARG A 91 -1.51 2.76 15.72
N GLY A 92 -2.56 2.93 16.48
CA GLY A 92 -3.73 3.55 15.89
C GLY A 92 -4.87 3.84 16.85
N TYR A 93 -5.96 4.27 16.24
CA TYR A 93 -7.17 4.69 16.90
C TYR A 93 -8.34 3.88 16.37
N SER A 94 -9.33 3.68 17.24
CA SER A 94 -10.64 3.20 16.81
C SER A 94 -11.74 4.04 17.45
N ASP A 95 -12.83 4.18 16.69
CA ASP A 95 -14.05 4.85 17.07
C ASP A 95 -15.19 3.85 16.82
N TYR A 96 -15.65 3.23 17.90
CA TYR A 96 -16.54 2.07 17.83
C TYR A 96 -17.76 2.23 18.73
N THR A 97 -18.92 1.88 18.17
CA THR A 97 -20.09 1.57 18.96
C THR A 97 -20.30 0.04 18.97
N ASN A 98 -20.15 -0.58 20.14
CA ASN A 98 -20.24 -2.05 20.31
C ASN A 98 -19.31 -2.83 19.35
N LEU A 99 -18.07 -2.37 19.19
CA LEU A 99 -17.06 -2.89 18.26
C LEU A 99 -17.43 -2.78 16.77
N ASN A 100 -18.35 -1.88 16.42
CA ASN A 100 -18.65 -1.52 15.04
C ASN A 100 -18.22 -0.06 14.79
N GLY A 101 -17.49 0.21 13.72
CA GLY A 101 -17.06 1.57 13.42
C GLY A 101 -15.75 1.61 12.65
N ARG A 102 -15.02 2.71 12.78
CA ARG A 102 -13.80 3.00 12.05
C ARG A 102 -12.55 2.78 12.90
N ALA A 103 -11.46 2.40 12.22
CA ALA A 103 -10.14 2.40 12.81
C ALA A 103 -9.10 2.84 11.78
N TRP A 104 -8.04 3.52 12.26
CA TRP A 104 -6.95 4.03 11.43
C TRP A 104 -5.67 4.19 12.24
N GLY A 105 -4.55 4.25 11.54
CA GLY A 105 -3.27 4.43 12.21
C GLY A 105 -2.08 4.23 11.30
N TYR A 106 -0.98 3.83 11.92
CA TYR A 106 0.33 3.70 11.31
C TYR A 106 0.92 2.32 11.57
N GLY A 107 1.70 1.83 10.60
CA GLY A 107 2.44 0.60 10.69
C GLY A 107 3.92 0.84 10.45
N VAL A 108 4.74 0.06 11.14
CA VAL A 108 6.19 0.00 10.90
C VAL A 108 6.59 -1.47 10.90
N ASP A 109 7.02 -1.97 9.75
CA ASP A 109 7.63 -3.29 9.64
C ASP A 109 9.15 -3.15 9.60
N THR A 110 9.86 -3.97 10.35
CA THR A 110 11.32 -4.08 10.33
C THR A 110 11.71 -5.38 9.65
N LEU A 111 12.59 -5.28 8.68
CA LEU A 111 13.13 -6.41 7.93
C LEU A 111 14.38 -6.97 8.60
N GLU A 112 14.74 -8.21 8.27
CA GLU A 112 15.89 -8.91 8.88
C GLU A 112 17.25 -8.22 8.65
N ASN A 113 17.37 -7.34 7.66
CA ASN A 113 18.54 -6.50 7.43
C ASN A 113 18.52 -5.16 8.21
N GLY A 114 17.46 -4.90 8.99
CA GLY A 114 17.25 -3.65 9.75
C GLY A 114 16.55 -2.54 8.97
N ASP A 115 16.30 -2.69 7.67
CA ASP A 115 15.48 -1.73 6.92
C ASP A 115 14.03 -1.76 7.40
N LYS A 116 13.33 -0.63 7.20
CA LYS A 116 11.95 -0.45 7.65
C LYS A 116 11.02 -0.09 6.51
N ILE A 117 9.79 -0.52 6.60
CA ILE A 117 8.68 -0.11 5.75
C ILE A 117 7.68 0.64 6.62
N PHE A 118 7.26 1.84 6.16
CA PHE A 118 6.28 2.67 6.84
C PHE A 118 4.96 2.62 6.11
N ALA A 119 3.88 2.62 6.88
CA ALA A 119 2.54 2.52 6.34
C ALA A 119 1.52 3.33 7.12
N GLN A 120 0.44 3.71 6.44
CA GLN A 120 -0.81 4.16 7.04
C GLN A 120 -1.89 3.15 6.74
N TRP A 121 -2.78 2.92 7.70
CA TRP A 121 -3.87 1.99 7.52
C TRP A 121 -5.20 2.62 7.97
N SER A 122 -6.28 2.21 7.32
CA SER A 122 -7.64 2.57 7.71
C SER A 122 -8.63 1.51 7.28
N GLY A 123 -9.72 1.41 8.01
CA GLY A 123 -10.78 0.46 7.68
C GLY A 123 -11.95 0.52 8.65
N THR A 124 -12.79 -0.48 8.55
CA THR A 124 -14.00 -0.61 9.37
C THR A 124 -14.04 -1.96 10.06
N THR A 125 -14.65 -1.96 11.22
CA THR A 125 -14.93 -3.17 12.00
C THR A 125 -16.42 -3.44 12.05
N GLN A 126 -16.77 -4.70 11.90
CA GLN A 126 -18.13 -5.21 12.08
C GLN A 126 -18.12 -6.36 13.07
N THR A 127 -19.07 -6.33 13.99
CA THR A 127 -19.34 -7.42 14.92
C THR A 127 -20.66 -8.07 14.55
N THR A 128 -20.64 -9.38 14.36
CA THR A 128 -21.81 -10.21 14.07
C THR A 128 -21.98 -11.26 15.15
N PHE A 129 -23.21 -11.73 15.32
CA PHE A 129 -23.55 -12.83 16.22
C PHE A 129 -24.17 -13.94 15.39
N SER A 130 -23.67 -15.16 15.57
CA SER A 130 -24.25 -16.36 14.99
C SER A 130 -25.51 -16.76 15.75
N SER A 131 -26.31 -17.69 15.22
CA SER A 131 -27.56 -18.19 15.86
C SER A 131 -27.32 -18.86 17.21
N ASP A 132 -26.11 -19.36 17.45
CA ASP A 132 -25.67 -19.95 18.73
C ASP A 132 -25.13 -18.90 19.72
N GLY A 133 -25.21 -17.61 19.38
CA GLY A 133 -24.68 -16.51 20.19
C GLY A 133 -23.18 -16.28 20.08
N THR A 134 -22.47 -17.05 19.26
CA THR A 134 -21.03 -16.85 19.03
C THR A 134 -20.79 -15.48 18.37
N LYS A 135 -19.95 -14.68 19.02
CA LYS A 135 -19.55 -13.35 18.56
C LYS A 135 -18.35 -13.46 17.64
N LYS A 136 -18.43 -12.81 16.48
CA LYS A 136 -17.30 -12.62 15.56
C LYS A 136 -17.09 -11.14 15.29
N THR A 137 -15.87 -10.65 15.48
CA THR A 137 -15.48 -9.28 15.17
C THR A 137 -14.44 -9.27 14.07
N LEU A 138 -14.80 -8.65 12.95
CA LEU A 138 -13.98 -8.59 11.73
C LEU A 138 -13.62 -7.15 11.40
N TYR A 139 -12.32 -6.87 11.28
CA TYR A 139 -11.82 -5.65 10.65
C TYR A 139 -11.54 -5.92 9.17
N THR A 140 -11.92 -4.99 8.32
CA THR A 140 -11.55 -4.96 6.90
C THR A 140 -11.04 -3.58 6.56
N GLY A 141 -9.86 -3.52 5.92
CA GLY A 141 -9.23 -2.25 5.61
C GLY A 141 -8.15 -2.33 4.56
N VAL A 142 -7.55 -1.18 4.34
CA VAL A 142 -6.43 -0.97 3.43
C VAL A 142 -5.27 -0.36 4.20
N THR A 143 -4.07 -0.86 3.91
CA THR A 143 -2.81 -0.29 4.34
C THR A 143 -2.11 0.30 3.12
N THR A 144 -1.67 1.55 3.17
CA THR A 144 -0.92 2.23 2.11
C THR A 144 0.53 2.37 2.56
N PHE A 145 1.47 1.92 1.76
CA PHE A 145 2.90 2.11 2.02
C PHE A 145 3.28 3.56 1.75
N THR A 146 3.90 4.21 2.73
CA THR A 146 4.22 5.65 2.68
C THR A 146 5.70 5.94 2.51
N GLY A 147 6.55 4.92 2.62
CA GLY A 147 8.00 5.00 2.50
C GLY A 147 8.69 3.99 3.40
N GLY A 148 9.98 4.19 3.62
CA GLY A 148 10.79 3.30 4.45
C GLY A 148 12.22 3.80 4.60
N THR A 149 13.12 2.89 5.00
CA THR A 149 14.56 3.15 5.07
C THR A 149 15.32 2.32 4.04
N GLY A 150 16.58 2.62 3.84
CA GLY A 150 17.47 1.90 2.93
C GLY A 150 16.83 1.75 1.54
N LYS A 151 16.71 0.52 1.08
CA LYS A 151 16.11 0.18 -0.22
C LYS A 151 14.62 0.57 -0.33
N TYR A 152 13.90 0.66 0.79
CA TYR A 152 12.45 0.91 0.82
C TYR A 152 12.07 2.39 0.92
N ARG A 153 13.00 3.35 0.74
CA ARG A 153 12.69 4.80 0.78
C ARG A 153 11.59 5.18 -0.20
N GLY A 154 11.64 4.61 -1.40
CA GLY A 154 10.67 4.85 -2.47
C GLY A 154 9.52 3.84 -2.52
N VAL A 155 9.29 3.01 -1.48
CA VAL A 155 8.22 2.02 -1.53
C VAL A 155 6.85 2.69 -1.67
N ARG A 156 6.04 2.17 -2.61
CA ARG A 156 4.66 2.57 -2.87
C ARG A 156 3.80 1.33 -3.05
N GLY A 157 2.53 1.49 -2.85
CA GLY A 157 1.57 0.40 -3.01
C GLY A 157 0.62 0.30 -1.84
N MET A 158 -0.08 -0.82 -1.79
CA MET A 158 -1.09 -1.04 -0.77
C MET A 158 -1.18 -2.52 -0.38
N SER A 159 -1.81 -2.74 0.76
CA SER A 159 -2.24 -4.04 1.25
C SER A 159 -3.74 -4.03 1.50
N ARG A 160 -4.42 -5.11 1.10
CA ARG A 160 -5.77 -5.41 1.61
C ARG A 160 -5.64 -6.23 2.87
N VAL A 161 -6.35 -5.84 3.89
CA VAL A 161 -6.20 -6.41 5.23
C VAL A 161 -7.55 -6.84 5.78
N THR A 162 -7.56 -8.04 6.37
CA THR A 162 -8.71 -8.57 7.12
C THR A 162 -8.20 -9.14 8.43
N SER A 163 -8.76 -8.70 9.56
CA SER A 163 -8.38 -9.22 10.89
C SER A 163 -9.58 -9.74 11.64
N ASP A 164 -9.46 -10.96 12.13
CA ASP A 164 -10.31 -11.48 13.20
C ASP A 164 -9.68 -11.10 14.53
N PHE A 165 -10.44 -10.43 15.42
CA PHE A 165 -9.86 -9.99 16.68
C PHE A 165 -10.88 -9.92 17.83
N ASP A 166 -10.36 -10.06 19.04
CA ASP A 166 -11.08 -9.79 20.28
C ASP A 166 -10.16 -9.03 21.24
N PRO A 167 -10.40 -7.75 21.47
CA PRO A 167 -9.53 -6.93 22.32
C PRO A 167 -9.60 -7.29 23.80
N LYS A 168 -10.64 -8.04 24.25
CA LYS A 168 -10.75 -8.50 25.63
C LYS A 168 -9.83 -9.68 25.93
N THR A 169 -9.70 -10.60 24.98
CA THR A 169 -8.84 -11.78 25.10
C THR A 169 -7.42 -11.55 24.57
N GLY A 170 -7.22 -10.47 23.82
CA GLY A 170 -5.97 -10.18 23.13
C GLY A 170 -5.80 -10.92 21.82
N PHE A 171 -6.80 -11.70 21.39
CA PHE A 171 -6.76 -12.40 20.10
C PHE A 171 -6.70 -11.42 18.94
N ASN A 172 -5.76 -11.61 18.01
CA ASN A 172 -5.67 -10.86 16.76
C ASN A 172 -4.95 -11.72 15.70
N GLU A 173 -5.69 -12.19 14.72
CA GLU A 173 -5.15 -12.83 13.52
C GLU A 173 -5.43 -11.94 12.31
N THR A 174 -4.40 -11.62 11.53
CA THR A 174 -4.51 -10.69 10.41
C THR A 174 -4.03 -11.32 9.12
N ARG A 175 -4.90 -11.39 8.10
CA ARG A 175 -4.57 -11.77 6.72
C ARG A 175 -4.35 -10.52 5.90
N TRP A 176 -3.37 -10.56 5.02
CA TRP A 176 -3.02 -9.45 4.17
C TRP A 176 -2.62 -9.90 2.76
N GLU A 177 -2.88 -9.03 1.79
CA GLU A 177 -2.49 -9.17 0.38
C GLU A 177 -1.87 -7.87 -0.08
N ASP A 178 -0.56 -7.88 -0.34
CA ASP A 178 0.23 -6.71 -0.75
C ASP A 178 0.37 -6.65 -2.26
N GLU A 179 0.32 -5.42 -2.79
CA GLU A 179 0.84 -5.06 -4.10
C GLU A 179 1.67 -3.80 -3.95
N TYR A 180 2.99 -3.89 -4.19
CA TYR A 180 3.89 -2.76 -4.04
C TYR A 180 4.98 -2.72 -5.11
N TRP A 181 5.63 -1.58 -5.22
CA TRP A 181 6.84 -1.33 -6.02
C TRP A 181 7.75 -0.36 -5.30
N ILE A 182 9.01 -0.24 -5.74
CA ILE A 182 9.98 0.69 -5.18
C ILE A 182 10.33 1.72 -6.26
N GLU A 183 9.99 2.98 -6.03
CA GLU A 183 10.39 4.10 -6.88
C GLU A 183 11.87 4.42 -6.66
N ASN A 184 12.62 4.64 -7.76
CA ASN A 184 14.03 5.02 -7.73
C ASN A 184 14.22 6.50 -7.43
#